data_8d6376be6b175fd9d862c2f1adc74d26
#
_entry.id   8d6376be6b175fd9d862c2f1adc74d26
#
_cell.length_a   1.000
_cell.length_b   1.000
_cell.length_c   1.000
_cell.angle_alpha   90.00
_cell.angle_beta   90.00
_cell.angle_gamma   90.00
#
_symmetry.space_group_name_H-M   'P 1'
#
loop_
_entity.id
_entity.type
_entity.pdbx_description
1 polymer ?
#
loop_
_entity_poly.entity_id
_entity_poly.type
_entity_poly.pdbx_seq_one_letter_code
_entity_poly.pdbx_strand_id
1 'polypeptide(L)'
;MDVKTRVPIRASSNDLWFFSYLPLSISDGIATPLIPLLALVEFRAQPIVVILIIAASGISQVPFTILWGNLSDRISHRKFFLVGSFLATGGALILIALAHNIYSYFWLNVGEGLASAASAPIGTMLLLETRHKRWWPQDIGLFELISGIGTTAGLALGFVWLFAFGPGSASLILTHALMSLLIVAGVLSLLSSVLAWVWIEEPLHRIERRTVAELLNLQRGIVERFRIVRRRVTSILDLTRGPEQPLPGREWLFLGALAIMSVGFFLFYGPFPVYLVQVARLKDAQVFIVYLASSAASTSLFFPSGKAVEWHSPKLVFLESLVARFALIPLFLPILFTILFVPGSIALVGWLALLNAFMGVTWAFMSTASTLFLVRLAGRSSRGRALGLYNAVAGFGGLIGTIAGALAYSRFGVDFTYVLAAAVVLIGAALLVPIPYHMFAVSNSSRHRRLGTTRAVSPRAFRHRPPPREVPESPGR
;
A
#
# COMPACT_ATOMS: atom_id res chain seq x y z
N MET A 1 -19.39 -32.90 -17.24
CA MET A 1 -19.80 -31.70 -17.97
C MET A 1 -18.79 -30.61 -17.65
N ASP A 2 -17.81 -30.51 -18.55
CA ASP A 2 -16.66 -29.62 -18.44
C ASP A 2 -17.07 -28.16 -18.67
N VAL A 3 -17.02 -27.34 -17.64
CA VAL A 3 -16.99 -25.90 -17.82
C VAL A 3 -15.54 -25.47 -17.63
N LYS A 4 -14.75 -25.64 -18.69
CA LYS A 4 -13.49 -24.92 -18.87
C LYS A 4 -13.80 -23.44 -19.05
N THR A 5 -13.90 -22.68 -17.96
CA THR A 5 -13.80 -21.23 -17.99
C THR A 5 -12.34 -20.88 -18.33
N ARG A 6 -12.02 -20.91 -19.62
CA ARG A 6 -10.86 -20.18 -20.13
C ARG A 6 -11.09 -18.72 -19.80
N VAL A 7 -10.35 -18.21 -18.84
CA VAL A 7 -10.19 -16.77 -18.64
C VAL A 7 -9.50 -16.26 -19.90
N PRO A 8 -10.15 -15.49 -20.76
CA PRO A 8 -9.45 -14.89 -21.87
C PRO A 8 -8.56 -13.80 -21.28
N ILE A 9 -7.27 -14.09 -21.18
CA ILE A 9 -6.25 -13.03 -21.03
C ILE A 9 -6.28 -12.28 -22.37
N ARG A 10 -7.23 -11.40 -22.50
CA ARG A 10 -7.26 -10.43 -23.58
C ARG A 10 -6.35 -9.28 -23.14
N ALA A 11 -5.04 -9.45 -23.30
CA ALA A 11 -4.11 -8.34 -23.28
C ALA A 11 -4.53 -7.40 -24.40
N SER A 12 -5.30 -6.38 -24.08
CA SER A 12 -5.44 -5.23 -24.95
C SER A 12 -4.07 -4.53 -24.95
N SER A 13 -3.69 -3.87 -26.04
CA SER A 13 -2.43 -3.12 -26.13
C SER A 13 -2.24 -2.09 -25.00
N ASN A 14 -3.28 -1.77 -24.26
CA ASN A 14 -3.30 -0.84 -23.12
C ASN A 14 -2.96 -1.47 -21.76
N ASP A 15 -2.62 -2.76 -21.66
CA ASP A 15 -2.34 -3.42 -20.38
C ASP A 15 -0.86 -3.33 -19.98
N LEU A 16 -0.01 -2.92 -20.88
CA LEU A 16 1.45 -2.85 -20.67
C LEU A 16 1.86 -1.82 -19.60
N TRP A 17 1.04 -0.81 -19.33
CA TRP A 17 1.40 0.23 -18.37
C TRP A 17 1.58 -0.28 -16.93
N PHE A 18 0.92 -1.39 -16.54
CA PHE A 18 1.15 -2.01 -15.23
C PHE A 18 2.62 -2.41 -15.04
N PHE A 19 3.26 -2.88 -16.11
CA PHE A 19 4.66 -3.29 -16.07
C PHE A 19 5.61 -2.11 -15.90
N SER A 20 5.18 -0.87 -16.10
CA SER A 20 6.00 0.31 -15.78
C SER A 20 6.27 0.43 -14.27
N TYR A 21 5.44 -0.17 -13.42
CA TYR A 21 5.65 -0.23 -11.97
C TYR A 21 6.65 -1.30 -11.54
N LEU A 22 6.95 -2.28 -12.39
CA LEU A 22 7.83 -3.39 -12.02
C LEU A 22 9.25 -2.92 -11.65
N PRO A 23 9.95 -2.09 -12.45
CA PRO A 23 11.27 -1.61 -12.05
C PRO A 23 11.23 -0.68 -10.83
N LEU A 24 10.15 0.13 -10.64
CA LEU A 24 9.95 0.92 -9.43
C LEU A 24 9.85 0.01 -8.20
N SER A 25 9.03 -1.04 -8.28
CA SER A 25 8.86 -1.97 -7.16
C SER A 25 10.13 -2.76 -6.87
N ILE A 26 10.96 -3.06 -7.89
CA ILE A 26 12.32 -3.61 -7.67
C ILE A 26 13.18 -2.60 -6.91
N SER A 27 13.14 -1.33 -7.32
CA SER A 27 13.82 -0.22 -6.63
C SER A 27 13.40 -0.12 -5.16
N ASP A 28 12.11 -0.16 -4.87
CA ASP A 28 11.56 -0.10 -3.52
C ASP A 28 12.00 -1.31 -2.67
N GLY A 29 12.03 -2.50 -3.27
CA GLY A 29 12.54 -3.71 -2.62
C GLY A 29 14.02 -3.61 -2.24
N ILE A 30 14.83 -2.97 -3.07
CA ILE A 30 16.24 -2.69 -2.77
C ILE A 30 16.35 -1.62 -1.68
N ALA A 31 15.66 -0.49 -1.83
CA ALA A 31 15.80 0.68 -0.98
C ALA A 31 15.33 0.44 0.47
N THR A 32 14.29 -0.36 0.65
CA THR A 32 13.66 -0.59 1.97
C THR A 32 14.65 -1.03 3.05
N PRO A 33 15.43 -2.12 2.92
CA PRO A 33 16.44 -2.46 3.91
C PRO A 33 17.75 -1.67 3.74
N LEU A 34 18.03 -1.17 2.53
CA LEU A 34 19.31 -0.57 2.18
C LEU A 34 19.51 0.82 2.82
N ILE A 35 18.45 1.64 2.85
CA ILE A 35 18.51 2.98 3.45
C ILE A 35 18.92 2.92 4.93
N PRO A 36 18.27 2.14 5.81
CA PRO A 36 18.70 2.02 7.20
C PRO A 36 20.09 1.35 7.34
N LEU A 37 20.44 0.37 6.49
CA LEU A 37 21.76 -0.25 6.50
C LEU A 37 22.87 0.74 6.19
N LEU A 38 22.69 1.56 5.15
CA LEU A 38 23.68 2.59 4.78
C LEU A 38 23.86 3.60 5.91
N ALA A 39 22.79 4.00 6.60
CA ALA A 39 22.87 4.88 7.76
C ALA A 39 23.67 4.26 8.93
N LEU A 40 23.54 2.94 9.14
CA LEU A 40 24.28 2.22 10.18
C LEU A 40 25.77 2.02 9.82
N VAL A 41 26.06 1.64 8.58
CA VAL A 41 27.40 1.26 8.13
C VAL A 41 28.27 2.49 7.83
N GLU A 42 27.78 3.40 6.97
CA GLU A 42 28.55 4.55 6.51
C GLU A 42 28.63 5.65 7.57
N PHE A 43 27.46 6.07 8.09
CA PHE A 43 27.41 7.18 9.04
C PHE A 43 27.57 6.74 10.50
N ARG A 44 27.66 5.42 10.76
CA ARG A 44 27.70 4.86 12.13
C ARG A 44 26.65 5.49 13.04
N ALA A 45 25.47 5.74 12.46
CA ALA A 45 24.43 6.49 13.12
C ALA A 45 23.88 5.73 14.35
N GLN A 46 23.54 6.48 15.39
CA GLN A 46 22.89 5.91 16.56
C GLN A 46 21.53 5.32 16.18
N PRO A 47 21.03 4.28 16.87
CA PRO A 47 19.74 3.64 16.57
C PRO A 47 18.58 4.61 16.38
N ILE A 48 18.46 5.60 17.25
CA ILE A 48 17.41 6.60 17.19
C ILE A 48 17.46 7.41 15.88
N VAL A 49 18.67 7.77 15.43
CA VAL A 49 18.85 8.53 14.18
C VAL A 49 18.45 7.69 12.97
N VAL A 50 18.82 6.39 12.95
CA VAL A 50 18.43 5.47 11.87
C VAL A 50 16.92 5.34 11.79
N ILE A 51 16.25 5.16 12.92
CA ILE A 51 14.78 5.03 12.95
C ILE A 51 14.11 6.37 12.54
N LEU A 52 14.70 7.51 12.91
CA LEU A 52 14.23 8.82 12.45
C LEU A 52 14.42 9.03 10.95
N ILE A 53 15.48 8.46 10.34
CA ILE A 53 15.67 8.45 8.89
C ILE A 53 14.56 7.63 8.21
N ILE A 54 14.21 6.47 8.75
CA ILE A 54 13.07 5.69 8.26
C ILE A 54 11.76 6.49 8.37
N ALA A 55 11.57 7.23 9.46
CA ALA A 55 10.42 8.10 9.62
C ALA A 55 10.43 9.31 8.68
N ALA A 56 11.61 9.76 8.22
CA ALA A 56 11.77 10.98 7.44
C ALA A 56 10.99 10.95 6.10
N SER A 57 11.07 9.84 5.37
CA SER A 57 10.27 9.65 4.14
C SER A 57 8.77 9.64 4.45
N GLY A 58 8.34 8.99 5.54
CA GLY A 58 6.95 8.97 5.98
C GLY A 58 6.40 10.35 6.38
N ILE A 59 7.22 11.22 6.98
CA ILE A 59 6.84 12.59 7.37
C ILE A 59 6.35 13.39 6.17
N SER A 60 7.04 13.27 5.03
CA SER A 60 6.66 13.94 3.80
C SER A 60 5.64 13.15 2.98
N GLN A 61 5.80 11.84 2.87
CA GLN A 61 4.94 11.00 2.05
C GLN A 61 3.45 11.11 2.42
N VAL A 62 3.11 11.04 3.71
CA VAL A 62 1.70 11.05 4.16
C VAL A 62 0.96 12.33 3.75
N PRO A 63 1.39 13.56 4.08
CA PRO A 63 0.69 14.78 3.68
C PRO A 63 0.73 15.00 2.17
N PHE A 64 1.84 14.66 1.50
CA PHE A 64 1.98 14.85 0.07
C PHE A 64 1.18 13.84 -0.76
N THR A 65 0.90 12.64 -0.26
CA THR A 65 -0.04 11.70 -0.88
C THR A 65 -1.43 12.33 -1.08
N ILE A 66 -1.92 13.02 -0.04
CA ILE A 66 -3.21 13.73 -0.11
C ILE A 66 -3.12 14.92 -1.08
N LEU A 67 -2.02 15.66 -1.03
CA LEU A 67 -1.80 16.83 -1.88
C LEU A 67 -1.71 16.45 -3.36
N TRP A 68 -0.91 15.44 -3.70
CA TRP A 68 -0.75 14.94 -5.07
C TRP A 68 -2.02 14.31 -5.62
N GLY A 69 -2.76 13.57 -4.80
CA GLY A 69 -4.08 13.04 -5.17
C GLY A 69 -5.02 14.17 -5.59
N ASN A 70 -5.19 15.18 -4.72
CA ASN A 70 -6.06 16.35 -4.99
C ASN A 70 -5.59 17.16 -6.21
N LEU A 71 -4.28 17.32 -6.40
CA LEU A 71 -3.72 18.09 -7.49
C LEU A 71 -3.90 17.36 -8.83
N SER A 72 -3.68 16.05 -8.83
CA SER A 72 -3.88 15.17 -9.98
C SER A 72 -5.35 15.17 -10.45
N ASP A 73 -6.30 15.17 -9.51
CA ASP A 73 -7.74 15.26 -9.83
C ASP A 73 -8.12 16.59 -10.47
N ARG A 74 -7.46 17.70 -10.08
CA ARG A 74 -7.73 19.03 -10.65
C ARG A 74 -7.13 19.24 -12.02
N ILE A 75 -5.92 18.70 -12.24
CA ILE A 75 -5.16 18.94 -13.47
C ILE A 75 -5.53 17.90 -14.55
N SER A 76 -6.11 16.74 -14.15
CA SER A 76 -6.50 15.63 -15.04
C SER A 76 -5.36 15.06 -15.91
N HIS A 77 -4.10 15.36 -15.61
CA HIS A 77 -2.91 14.84 -16.29
C HIS A 77 -2.18 13.81 -15.43
N ARG A 78 -2.78 12.63 -15.26
CA ARG A 78 -2.25 11.58 -14.36
C ARG A 78 -0.88 11.05 -14.80
N LYS A 79 -0.66 10.92 -16.09
CA LYS A 79 0.62 10.50 -16.69
C LYS A 79 1.77 11.39 -16.22
N PHE A 80 1.60 12.72 -16.31
CA PHE A 80 2.65 13.67 -15.96
C PHE A 80 3.07 13.54 -14.49
N PHE A 81 2.11 13.42 -13.58
CA PHE A 81 2.40 13.27 -12.15
C PHE A 81 3.09 11.95 -11.84
N LEU A 82 2.68 10.86 -12.52
CA LEU A 82 3.24 9.53 -12.31
C LEU A 82 4.68 9.46 -12.81
N VAL A 83 4.92 9.91 -14.04
CA VAL A 83 6.26 9.99 -14.64
C VAL A 83 7.16 10.89 -13.80
N GLY A 84 6.67 12.06 -13.38
CA GLY A 84 7.40 12.99 -12.52
C GLY A 84 7.75 12.39 -11.15
N SER A 85 6.84 11.63 -10.55
CA SER A 85 7.08 10.90 -9.30
C SER A 85 8.21 9.87 -9.46
N PHE A 86 8.16 9.03 -10.48
CA PHE A 86 9.18 8.01 -10.72
C PHE A 86 10.56 8.63 -11.01
N LEU A 87 10.58 9.72 -11.82
CA LEU A 87 11.80 10.46 -12.11
C LEU A 87 12.40 11.07 -10.83
N ALA A 88 11.56 11.73 -10.02
CA ALA A 88 12.00 12.38 -8.79
C ALA A 88 12.46 11.36 -7.74
N THR A 89 11.77 10.22 -7.60
CA THR A 89 12.17 9.12 -6.71
C THR A 89 13.52 8.56 -7.13
N GLY A 90 13.73 8.28 -8.43
CA GLY A 90 15.02 7.80 -8.94
C GLY A 90 16.15 8.78 -8.71
N GLY A 91 15.91 10.08 -8.96
CA GLY A 91 16.88 11.14 -8.67
C GLY A 91 17.20 11.26 -7.18
N ALA A 92 16.17 11.18 -6.33
CA ALA A 92 16.34 11.21 -4.87
C ALA A 92 17.19 10.04 -4.36
N LEU A 93 16.95 8.81 -4.82
CA LEU A 93 17.74 7.63 -4.44
C LEU A 93 19.21 7.75 -4.86
N ILE A 94 19.49 8.28 -6.06
CA ILE A 94 20.87 8.53 -6.50
C ILE A 94 21.53 9.60 -5.62
N LEU A 95 20.82 10.69 -5.29
CA LEU A 95 21.35 11.73 -4.40
C LEU A 95 21.57 11.21 -2.97
N ILE A 96 20.70 10.33 -2.46
CA ILE A 96 20.87 9.68 -1.16
C ILE A 96 22.14 8.83 -1.17
N ALA A 97 22.41 8.09 -2.26
CA ALA A 97 23.64 7.31 -2.40
C ALA A 97 24.92 8.18 -2.38
N LEU A 98 24.80 9.42 -2.83
CA LEU A 98 25.91 10.39 -2.90
C LEU A 98 25.97 11.33 -1.68
N ALA A 99 25.17 11.11 -0.65
CA ALA A 99 25.14 11.97 0.52
C ALA A 99 26.44 11.84 1.35
N HIS A 100 27.05 12.96 1.69
CA HIS A 100 28.34 12.98 2.39
C HIS A 100 28.20 13.11 3.92
N ASN A 101 27.00 13.43 4.41
CA ASN A 101 26.76 13.56 5.84
C ASN A 101 25.32 13.17 6.21
N ILE A 102 25.12 12.85 7.49
CA ILE A 102 23.85 12.35 8.02
C ILE A 102 22.71 13.37 7.88
N TYR A 103 22.99 14.68 7.91
CA TYR A 103 21.96 15.71 7.76
C TYR A 103 21.44 15.79 6.33
N SER A 104 22.34 15.78 5.33
CA SER A 104 21.93 15.72 3.92
C SER A 104 21.21 14.40 3.63
N TYR A 105 21.70 13.29 4.19
CA TYR A 105 21.04 11.99 4.08
C TYR A 105 19.58 12.03 4.60
N PHE A 106 19.37 12.62 5.77
CA PHE A 106 18.02 12.79 6.36
C PHE A 106 17.10 13.62 5.44
N TRP A 107 17.54 14.80 5.00
CA TRP A 107 16.72 15.68 4.17
C TRP A 107 16.45 15.12 2.78
N LEU A 108 17.39 14.36 2.22
CA LEU A 108 17.17 13.65 0.95
C LEU A 108 16.14 12.53 1.10
N ASN A 109 16.08 11.82 2.22
CA ASN A 109 15.01 10.86 2.52
C ASN A 109 13.65 11.56 2.69
N VAL A 110 13.59 12.76 3.28
CA VAL A 110 12.37 13.58 3.27
C VAL A 110 11.95 13.90 1.83
N GLY A 111 12.90 14.27 0.97
CA GLY A 111 12.67 14.55 -0.45
C GLY A 111 12.20 13.32 -1.23
N GLU A 112 12.75 12.14 -0.93
CA GLU A 112 12.32 10.87 -1.51
C GLU A 112 10.86 10.56 -1.16
N GLY A 113 10.48 10.71 0.11
CA GLY A 113 9.10 10.49 0.53
C GLY A 113 8.12 11.46 -0.14
N LEU A 114 8.51 12.71 -0.38
CA LEU A 114 7.72 13.68 -1.16
C LEU A 114 7.58 13.24 -2.62
N ALA A 115 8.66 12.75 -3.23
CA ALA A 115 8.71 12.30 -4.61
C ALA A 115 7.85 11.06 -4.83
N SER A 116 7.97 10.04 -3.96
CA SER A 116 7.26 8.76 -4.06
C SER A 116 5.76 8.88 -3.71
N ALA A 117 5.35 9.92 -2.99
CA ALA A 117 3.99 10.11 -2.49
C ALA A 117 2.89 10.09 -3.58
N ALA A 118 3.23 10.41 -4.83
CA ALA A 118 2.26 10.45 -5.92
C ALA A 118 2.02 9.08 -6.57
N SER A 119 2.97 8.15 -6.48
CA SER A 119 2.96 6.90 -7.24
C SER A 119 1.74 6.02 -6.95
N ALA A 120 1.48 5.70 -5.68
CA ALA A 120 0.41 4.78 -5.29
C ALA A 120 -1.01 5.34 -5.53
N PRO A 121 -1.38 6.56 -5.09
CA PRO A 121 -2.74 7.07 -5.28
C PRO A 121 -3.06 7.31 -6.76
N ILE A 122 -2.10 7.84 -7.53
CA ILE A 122 -2.32 8.14 -8.94
C ILE A 122 -2.38 6.87 -9.78
N GLY A 123 -1.53 5.87 -9.48
CA GLY A 123 -1.59 4.56 -10.13
C GLY A 123 -2.93 3.86 -9.91
N THR A 124 -3.41 3.83 -8.67
CA THR A 124 -4.72 3.27 -8.35
C THR A 124 -5.86 4.02 -9.07
N MET A 125 -5.81 5.35 -9.11
CA MET A 125 -6.81 6.15 -9.82
C MET A 125 -6.77 5.91 -11.33
N LEU A 126 -5.58 5.85 -11.94
CA LEU A 126 -5.41 5.52 -13.35
C LEU A 126 -6.02 4.15 -13.70
N LEU A 127 -5.81 3.15 -12.83
CA LEU A 127 -6.41 1.83 -12.94
C LEU A 127 -7.94 1.91 -12.92
N LEU A 128 -8.52 2.62 -11.96
CA LEU A 128 -9.98 2.75 -11.81
C LEU A 128 -10.63 3.52 -12.98
N GLU A 129 -9.91 4.44 -13.62
CA GLU A 129 -10.40 5.22 -14.77
C GLU A 129 -10.27 4.47 -16.10
N THR A 130 -9.22 3.67 -16.27
CA THR A 130 -8.97 2.93 -17.51
C THR A 130 -9.71 1.61 -17.58
N ARG A 131 -10.18 1.08 -16.44
CA ARG A 131 -10.79 -0.24 -16.34
C ARG A 131 -12.29 -0.19 -16.04
N HIS A 132 -13.02 -1.15 -16.60
CA HIS A 132 -14.44 -1.29 -16.32
C HIS A 132 -14.67 -1.76 -14.88
N LYS A 133 -15.63 -1.14 -14.16
CA LYS A 133 -15.94 -1.38 -12.72
C LYS A 133 -16.08 -2.85 -12.33
N ARG A 134 -16.50 -3.71 -13.25
CA ARG A 134 -16.65 -5.16 -13.04
C ARG A 134 -15.33 -5.85 -12.76
N TRP A 135 -14.21 -5.36 -13.33
CA TRP A 135 -12.90 -5.98 -13.26
C TRP A 135 -11.97 -5.36 -12.21
N TRP A 136 -12.38 -4.26 -11.57
CA TRP A 136 -11.57 -3.56 -10.58
C TRP A 136 -10.92 -4.45 -9.51
N PRO A 137 -11.64 -5.43 -8.86
CA PRO A 137 -10.99 -6.26 -7.85
C PRO A 137 -9.86 -7.13 -8.42
N GLN A 138 -10.03 -7.63 -9.65
CA GLN A 138 -9.04 -8.46 -10.31
C GLN A 138 -7.83 -7.64 -10.79
N ASP A 139 -8.07 -6.45 -11.34
CA ASP A 139 -7.03 -5.56 -11.84
C ASP A 139 -6.20 -4.96 -10.70
N ILE A 140 -6.84 -4.61 -9.57
CA ILE A 140 -6.14 -4.20 -8.35
C ILE A 140 -5.26 -5.36 -7.83
N GLY A 141 -5.80 -6.58 -7.78
CA GLY A 141 -5.05 -7.76 -7.37
C GLY A 141 -3.85 -8.04 -8.28
N LEU A 142 -4.00 -7.84 -9.60
CA LEU A 142 -2.90 -7.99 -10.56
C LEU A 142 -1.83 -6.90 -10.35
N PHE A 143 -2.26 -5.67 -10.12
CA PHE A 143 -1.36 -4.55 -9.85
C PHE A 143 -0.53 -4.79 -8.57
N GLU A 144 -1.16 -5.22 -7.50
CA GLU A 144 -0.50 -5.60 -6.24
C GLU A 144 0.44 -6.79 -6.42
N LEU A 145 0.05 -7.78 -7.23
CA LEU A 145 0.91 -8.93 -7.55
C LEU A 145 2.17 -8.51 -8.31
N ILE A 146 2.05 -7.65 -9.33
CA ILE A 146 3.20 -7.13 -10.10
C ILE A 146 4.13 -6.33 -9.18
N SER A 147 3.58 -5.48 -8.33
CA SER A 147 4.35 -4.74 -7.33
C SER A 147 5.05 -5.68 -6.33
N GLY A 148 4.34 -6.69 -5.83
CA GLY A 148 4.90 -7.69 -4.92
C GLY A 148 6.03 -8.51 -5.56
N ILE A 149 5.88 -8.94 -6.82
CA ILE A 149 6.93 -9.63 -7.58
C ILE A 149 8.15 -8.71 -7.73
N GLY A 150 7.93 -7.42 -8.08
CA GLY A 150 8.99 -6.43 -8.19
C GLY A 150 9.75 -6.28 -6.87
N THR A 151 9.05 -6.04 -5.78
CA THR A 151 9.66 -5.89 -4.45
C THR A 151 10.45 -7.14 -4.04
N THR A 152 9.89 -8.32 -4.27
CA THR A 152 10.57 -9.60 -3.98
C THR A 152 11.83 -9.76 -4.84
N ALA A 153 11.76 -9.42 -6.13
CA ALA A 153 12.92 -9.45 -7.04
C ALA A 153 13.99 -8.43 -6.62
N GLY A 154 13.59 -7.24 -6.17
CA GLY A 154 14.49 -6.22 -5.65
C GLY A 154 15.24 -6.68 -4.40
N LEU A 155 14.55 -7.32 -3.46
CA LEU A 155 15.16 -7.91 -2.27
C LEU A 155 16.11 -9.07 -2.62
N ALA A 156 15.73 -9.92 -3.59
CA ALA A 156 16.60 -10.98 -4.08
C ALA A 156 17.86 -10.42 -4.77
N LEU A 157 17.71 -9.37 -5.59
CA LEU A 157 18.82 -8.69 -6.22
C LEU A 157 19.77 -8.08 -5.18
N GLY A 158 19.20 -7.42 -4.16
CA GLY A 158 19.99 -6.84 -3.05
C GLY A 158 20.78 -7.90 -2.29
N PHE A 159 20.14 -9.05 -2.00
CA PHE A 159 20.83 -10.19 -1.38
C PHE A 159 22.01 -10.67 -2.25
N VAL A 160 21.76 -10.97 -3.53
CA VAL A 160 22.80 -11.47 -4.45
C VAL A 160 23.93 -10.46 -4.60
N TRP A 161 23.61 -9.17 -4.72
CA TRP A 161 24.59 -8.11 -4.84
C TRP A 161 25.51 -8.03 -3.62
N LEU A 162 24.93 -7.99 -2.43
CA LEU A 162 25.71 -7.91 -1.19
C LEU A 162 26.42 -9.22 -0.86
N PHE A 163 25.89 -10.35 -1.28
CA PHE A 163 26.58 -11.63 -1.16
C PHE A 163 27.81 -11.69 -2.07
N ALA A 164 27.72 -11.17 -3.29
CA ALA A 164 28.80 -11.19 -4.26
C ALA A 164 29.89 -10.14 -3.96
N PHE A 165 29.50 -8.94 -3.54
CA PHE A 165 30.42 -7.80 -3.39
C PHE A 165 30.66 -7.38 -1.94
N GLY A 166 29.96 -7.95 -0.97
CA GLY A 166 30.08 -7.64 0.47
C GLY A 166 31.05 -8.50 1.29
N PRO A 167 31.34 -9.78 0.96
CA PRO A 167 32.05 -10.65 1.89
C PRO A 167 33.58 -10.36 1.94
N GLY A 168 34.11 -10.19 3.15
CA GLY A 168 35.53 -10.18 3.43
C GLY A 168 36.28 -8.87 3.23
N SER A 169 35.58 -7.81 2.96
CA SER A 169 36.16 -6.52 2.59
C SER A 169 36.27 -5.56 3.75
N ALA A 170 37.32 -4.75 3.74
CA ALA A 170 37.42 -3.56 4.56
C ALA A 170 36.11 -2.73 4.45
N SER A 171 35.74 -2.03 5.52
CA SER A 171 34.48 -1.25 5.60
C SER A 171 34.20 -0.38 4.35
N LEU A 172 35.22 0.07 3.68
CA LEU A 172 35.15 0.91 2.47
C LEU A 172 34.50 0.18 1.28
N ILE A 173 34.84 -1.10 1.04
CA ILE A 173 34.27 -1.87 -0.08
C ILE A 173 32.79 -2.17 0.16
N LEU A 174 32.43 -2.45 1.41
CA LEU A 174 31.02 -2.64 1.79
C LEU A 174 30.20 -1.36 1.56
N THR A 175 30.70 -0.20 1.97
CA THR A 175 30.04 1.08 1.72
C THR A 175 29.84 1.33 0.23
N HIS A 176 30.86 1.08 -0.60
CA HIS A 176 30.73 1.22 -2.05
C HIS A 176 29.70 0.22 -2.64
N ALA A 177 29.63 -1.01 -2.12
CA ALA A 177 28.61 -1.98 -2.54
C ALA A 177 27.19 -1.53 -2.19
N LEU A 178 26.98 -0.95 -1.00
CA LEU A 178 25.69 -0.40 -0.59
C LEU A 178 25.30 0.82 -1.42
N MET A 179 26.24 1.76 -1.64
CA MET A 179 26.01 2.96 -2.46
C MET A 179 25.71 2.60 -3.92
N SER A 180 26.47 1.70 -4.53
CA SER A 180 26.24 1.27 -5.92
C SER A 180 24.89 0.56 -6.09
N LEU A 181 24.48 -0.25 -5.10
CA LEU A 181 23.18 -0.89 -5.12
C LEU A 181 22.03 0.15 -5.03
N LEU A 182 22.20 1.22 -4.24
CA LEU A 182 21.21 2.29 -4.16
C LEU A 182 21.15 3.12 -5.46
N ILE A 183 22.28 3.30 -6.15
CA ILE A 183 22.30 3.90 -7.49
C ILE A 183 21.54 3.01 -8.48
N VAL A 184 21.74 1.68 -8.44
CA VAL A 184 20.97 0.74 -9.27
C VAL A 184 19.47 0.87 -9.00
N ALA A 185 19.03 0.98 -7.74
CA ALA A 185 17.65 1.25 -7.39
C ALA A 185 17.15 2.56 -8.01
N GLY A 186 17.93 3.63 -7.94
CA GLY A 186 17.61 4.91 -8.57
C GLY A 186 17.45 4.79 -10.09
N VAL A 187 18.37 4.10 -10.77
CA VAL A 187 18.30 3.86 -12.22
C VAL A 187 17.06 3.04 -12.60
N LEU A 188 16.68 2.04 -11.81
CA LEU A 188 15.45 1.27 -12.03
C LEU A 188 14.20 2.15 -11.90
N SER A 189 14.16 3.07 -10.95
CA SER A 189 13.07 4.04 -10.83
C SER A 189 13.01 5.00 -12.03
N LEU A 190 14.19 5.46 -12.54
CA LEU A 190 14.26 6.24 -13.77
C LEU A 190 13.76 5.44 -14.99
N LEU A 191 14.11 4.15 -15.08
CA LEU A 191 13.59 3.25 -16.12
C LEU A 191 12.07 3.16 -16.04
N SER A 192 11.49 3.03 -14.84
CA SER A 192 10.03 3.08 -14.65
C SER A 192 9.42 4.38 -15.17
N SER A 193 10.10 5.53 -14.97
CA SER A 193 9.65 6.81 -15.52
C SER A 193 9.57 6.80 -17.06
N VAL A 194 10.59 6.25 -17.72
CA VAL A 194 10.62 6.10 -19.18
C VAL A 194 9.52 5.16 -19.66
N LEU A 195 9.37 3.98 -19.02
CA LEU A 195 8.34 3.02 -19.39
C LEU A 195 6.92 3.61 -19.16
N ALA A 196 6.72 4.33 -18.07
CA ALA A 196 5.46 5.02 -17.81
C ALA A 196 5.18 6.10 -18.87
N TRP A 197 6.21 6.84 -19.30
CA TRP A 197 6.07 7.82 -20.38
C TRP A 197 5.64 7.17 -21.69
N VAL A 198 6.17 6.00 -22.03
CA VAL A 198 5.87 5.31 -23.30
C VAL A 198 4.52 4.58 -23.24
N TRP A 199 4.22 3.88 -22.14
CA TRP A 199 3.09 2.94 -22.09
C TRP A 199 1.80 3.54 -21.52
N ILE A 200 1.89 4.64 -20.76
CA ILE A 200 0.69 5.29 -20.23
C ILE A 200 0.12 6.21 -21.31
N GLU A 201 -1.09 5.90 -21.76
CA GLU A 201 -1.90 6.80 -22.58
C GLU A 201 -2.72 7.72 -21.63
N GLU A 202 -2.70 9.02 -21.87
CA GLU A 202 -3.57 9.92 -21.14
C GLU A 202 -5.02 9.70 -21.54
N PRO A 203 -5.93 9.44 -20.61
CA PRO A 203 -7.35 9.39 -20.91
C PRO A 203 -7.78 10.75 -21.49
N LEU A 204 -8.35 10.74 -22.71
CA LEU A 204 -8.78 11.93 -23.45
C LEU A 204 -9.99 12.63 -22.76
N HIS A 205 -9.84 13.08 -21.52
CA HIS A 205 -10.78 14.03 -20.96
C HIS A 205 -10.37 15.45 -21.38
N ARG A 206 -11.13 16.03 -22.30
CA ARG A 206 -10.96 17.44 -22.71
C ARG A 206 -11.11 18.33 -21.48
N ILE A 207 -9.98 18.84 -21.01
CA ILE A 207 -9.97 19.91 -20.02
C ILE A 207 -10.55 21.16 -20.67
N GLU A 208 -11.58 21.75 -20.10
CA GLU A 208 -11.97 23.10 -20.47
C GLU A 208 -10.77 24.04 -20.23
N ARG A 209 -10.31 24.71 -21.27
CA ARG A 209 -9.18 25.68 -21.25
C ARG A 209 -9.32 26.78 -20.17
N ARG A 210 -10.50 26.96 -19.62
CA ARG A 210 -10.79 27.88 -18.52
C ARG A 210 -10.01 27.60 -17.25
N THR A 211 -9.83 26.31 -16.88
CA THR A 211 -9.16 25.91 -15.63
C THR A 211 -7.65 26.18 -15.64
N VAL A 212 -7.00 26.08 -16.79
CA VAL A 212 -5.55 26.37 -16.92
C VAL A 212 -5.28 27.87 -16.82
N ALA A 213 -6.14 28.72 -17.40
CA ALA A 213 -6.02 30.16 -17.29
C ALA A 213 -6.24 30.67 -15.86
N GLU A 214 -7.12 30.03 -15.09
CA GLU A 214 -7.33 30.34 -13.67
C GLU A 214 -6.13 29.93 -12.80
N LEU A 215 -5.42 28.84 -13.15
CA LEU A 215 -4.19 28.42 -12.48
C LEU A 215 -3.00 29.34 -12.78
N LEU A 216 -2.90 29.88 -13.98
CA LEU A 216 -1.83 30.81 -14.37
C LEU A 216 -2.06 32.23 -13.82
N ASN A 217 -3.31 32.62 -13.56
CA ASN A 217 -3.64 33.89 -12.88
C ASN A 217 -3.32 33.90 -11.37
N LEU A 218 -2.74 32.83 -10.84
CA LEU A 218 -2.30 32.67 -9.45
C LEU A 218 -1.09 33.58 -9.07
N GLN A 219 -0.56 34.39 -9.97
CA GLN A 219 0.54 35.32 -9.64
C GLN A 219 0.12 36.57 -8.84
N ARG A 220 -1.17 36.80 -8.64
CA ARG A 220 -1.66 37.95 -7.87
C ARG A 220 -2.12 37.56 -6.47
N GLY A 221 -1.21 37.51 -5.52
CA GLY A 221 -1.55 37.53 -4.10
C GLY A 221 -0.99 36.42 -3.22
N ILE A 222 0.28 36.50 -2.86
CA ILE A 222 0.91 35.65 -1.82
C ILE A 222 0.15 35.75 -0.49
N VAL A 223 -0.42 36.92 -0.16
CA VAL A 223 -1.16 37.15 1.10
C VAL A 223 -2.55 36.50 1.10
N GLU A 224 -3.24 36.40 -0.05
CA GLU A 224 -4.50 35.64 -0.17
C GLU A 224 -4.28 34.13 -0.10
N ARG A 225 -3.10 33.66 -0.49
CA ARG A 225 -2.73 32.22 -0.42
C ARG A 225 -2.64 31.72 1.02
N PHE A 226 -2.11 32.51 1.96
CA PHE A 226 -2.10 32.13 3.38
C PHE A 226 -3.52 32.05 3.97
N ARG A 227 -4.44 32.92 3.53
CA ARG A 227 -5.84 32.89 3.94
C ARG A 227 -6.59 31.69 3.33
N ILE A 228 -6.24 31.31 2.08
CA ILE A 228 -6.76 30.12 1.37
C ILE A 228 -6.18 28.84 1.95
N VAL A 229 -4.88 28.79 2.27
CA VAL A 229 -4.24 27.65 2.94
C VAL A 229 -4.85 27.43 4.33
N ARG A 230 -5.06 28.49 5.12
CA ARG A 230 -5.73 28.39 6.42
C ARG A 230 -7.20 27.94 6.28
N ARG A 231 -7.97 28.45 5.30
CA ARG A 231 -9.32 27.95 5.00
C ARG A 231 -9.31 26.52 4.46
N ARG A 232 -8.23 26.04 3.82
CA ARG A 232 -8.12 24.68 3.29
C ARG A 232 -7.52 23.69 4.26
N VAL A 233 -6.68 24.10 5.18
CA VAL A 233 -6.34 23.25 6.35
C VAL A 233 -7.60 23.02 7.20
N THR A 234 -8.45 24.05 7.37
CA THR A 234 -9.79 23.82 7.94
C THR A 234 -10.70 23.03 7.01
N SER A 235 -10.58 23.11 5.68
CA SER A 235 -11.35 22.27 4.73
C SER A 235 -10.80 20.85 4.57
N ILE A 236 -9.57 20.57 4.95
CA ILE A 236 -9.11 19.17 5.18
C ILE A 236 -9.83 18.60 6.40
N LEU A 237 -10.06 19.40 7.42
CA LEU A 237 -11.00 19.10 8.52
C LEU A 237 -12.48 19.14 8.06
N ASP A 238 -12.82 19.96 7.07
CA ASP A 238 -14.14 20.05 6.42
C ASP A 238 -14.35 18.98 5.32
N LEU A 239 -13.36 18.16 4.95
CA LEU A 239 -13.58 16.89 4.23
C LEU A 239 -14.52 15.96 5.01
N THR A 240 -14.73 16.24 6.31
CA THR A 240 -15.76 15.62 7.11
C THR A 240 -17.15 16.25 6.91
N ARG A 241 -17.27 17.43 6.29
CA ARG A 241 -18.50 18.26 6.20
C ARG A 241 -19.03 18.49 4.78
N GLY A 242 -18.63 17.70 3.78
CA GLY A 242 -19.29 17.73 2.47
C GLY A 242 -20.77 17.40 2.57
N PRO A 243 -21.63 17.76 1.58
CA PRO A 243 -23.06 17.50 1.58
C PRO A 243 -23.41 15.99 1.56
N GLU A 244 -22.42 15.13 1.57
CA GLU A 244 -22.57 13.69 1.68
C GLU A 244 -22.80 13.28 3.14
N GLN A 245 -23.64 12.29 3.33
CA GLN A 245 -24.02 11.75 4.64
C GLN A 245 -22.77 11.51 5.53
N PRO A 246 -22.82 11.89 6.82
CA PRO A 246 -21.72 11.65 7.74
C PRO A 246 -21.41 10.16 7.77
N LEU A 247 -20.12 9.80 7.86
CA LEU A 247 -19.69 8.42 8.01
C LEU A 247 -20.36 7.83 9.26
N PRO A 248 -20.97 6.63 9.20
CA PRO A 248 -21.57 5.99 10.37
C PRO A 248 -20.50 5.80 11.46
N GLY A 249 -20.91 5.85 12.73
CA GLY A 249 -20.01 5.72 13.87
C GLY A 249 -19.14 4.45 13.86
N ARG A 250 -19.60 3.41 13.16
CA ARG A 250 -18.89 2.14 12.97
C ARG A 250 -17.62 2.30 12.10
N GLU A 251 -17.67 3.16 11.09
CA GLU A 251 -16.51 3.45 10.24
C GLU A 251 -15.45 4.23 11.03
N TRP A 252 -15.87 5.17 11.88
CA TRP A 252 -14.96 5.88 12.78
C TRP A 252 -14.31 4.97 13.80
N LEU A 253 -15.05 4.01 14.36
CA LEU A 253 -14.49 3.01 15.27
C LEU A 253 -13.47 2.12 14.56
N PHE A 254 -13.76 1.71 13.30
CA PHE A 254 -12.81 0.96 12.48
C PHE A 254 -11.55 1.77 12.19
N LEU A 255 -11.69 3.04 11.80
CA LEU A 255 -10.53 3.92 11.52
C LEU A 255 -9.71 4.19 12.79
N GLY A 256 -10.35 4.34 13.95
CA GLY A 256 -9.66 4.44 15.24
C GLY A 256 -8.87 3.17 15.59
N ALA A 257 -9.47 2.00 15.40
CA ALA A 257 -8.77 0.72 15.57
C ALA A 257 -7.60 0.58 14.60
N LEU A 258 -7.79 0.98 13.33
CA LEU A 258 -6.74 1.02 12.30
C LEU A 258 -5.57 1.93 12.72
N ALA A 259 -5.85 3.12 13.26
CA ALA A 259 -4.82 4.04 13.73
C ALA A 259 -3.96 3.38 14.82
N ILE A 260 -4.61 2.82 15.83
CA ILE A 260 -3.92 2.19 16.97
C ILE A 260 -3.08 0.99 16.52
N MET A 261 -3.64 0.09 15.71
CA MET A 261 -2.86 -1.06 15.23
C MET A 261 -1.72 -0.65 14.30
N SER A 262 -1.88 0.41 13.49
CA SER A 262 -0.80 0.94 12.66
C SER A 262 0.34 1.47 13.52
N VAL A 263 0.04 2.17 14.62
CA VAL A 263 1.05 2.54 15.62
C VAL A 263 1.78 1.29 16.13
N GLY A 264 1.06 0.24 16.52
CA GLY A 264 1.65 -1.01 17.00
C GLY A 264 2.56 -1.69 15.96
N PHE A 265 2.15 -1.74 14.70
CA PHE A 265 2.96 -2.32 13.63
C PHE A 265 4.26 -1.54 13.41
N PHE A 266 4.20 -0.25 13.39
CA PHE A 266 5.39 0.57 13.15
C PHE A 266 6.25 0.78 14.40
N LEU A 267 5.72 0.56 15.59
CA LEU A 267 6.50 0.33 16.81
C LEU A 267 7.43 -0.88 16.65
N PHE A 268 6.99 -1.93 15.95
CA PHE A 268 7.80 -3.11 15.66
C PHE A 268 8.72 -2.88 14.45
N TYR A 269 8.16 -2.48 13.29
CA TYR A 269 8.91 -2.37 12.04
C TYR A 269 9.87 -1.17 11.98
N GLY A 270 9.64 -0.10 12.73
CA GLY A 270 10.54 1.05 12.79
C GLY A 270 11.95 0.69 13.25
N PRO A 271 12.12 0.09 14.44
CA PRO A 271 13.42 -0.35 14.93
C PRO A 271 13.91 -1.67 14.31
N PHE A 272 13.12 -2.37 13.50
CA PHE A 272 13.43 -3.70 12.98
C PHE A 272 14.77 -3.82 12.24
N PRO A 273 15.17 -2.90 11.32
CA PRO A 273 16.49 -2.98 10.68
C PRO A 273 17.65 -2.84 11.67
N VAL A 274 17.50 -1.94 12.64
CA VAL A 274 18.49 -1.73 13.70
C VAL A 274 18.63 -2.98 14.58
N TYR A 275 17.51 -3.59 14.94
CA TYR A 275 17.44 -4.85 15.67
C TYR A 275 18.20 -5.97 14.95
N LEU A 276 17.97 -6.16 13.63
CA LEU A 276 18.63 -7.21 12.85
C LEU A 276 20.16 -7.04 12.84
N VAL A 277 20.66 -5.82 12.73
CA VAL A 277 22.10 -5.55 12.65
C VAL A 277 22.75 -5.54 14.02
N GLN A 278 22.19 -4.80 14.99
CA GLN A 278 22.85 -4.55 16.27
C GLN A 278 22.61 -5.65 17.31
N VAL A 279 21.38 -6.19 17.35
CA VAL A 279 21.00 -7.19 18.35
C VAL A 279 21.20 -8.60 17.84
N ALA A 280 20.61 -8.91 16.68
CA ALA A 280 20.77 -10.23 16.05
C ALA A 280 22.13 -10.42 15.37
N ARG A 281 22.91 -9.34 15.16
CA ARG A 281 24.24 -9.32 14.55
C ARG A 281 24.29 -9.97 13.17
N LEU A 282 23.25 -9.73 12.37
CA LEU A 282 23.18 -10.20 11.00
C LEU A 282 24.09 -9.38 10.10
N LYS A 283 24.70 -10.05 9.12
CA LYS A 283 25.41 -9.39 8.02
C LYS A 283 24.40 -8.73 7.07
N ASP A 284 24.82 -7.70 6.33
CA ASP A 284 23.92 -6.90 5.48
C ASP A 284 23.17 -7.77 4.46
N ALA A 285 23.82 -8.73 3.80
CA ALA A 285 23.13 -9.67 2.91
C ALA A 285 22.09 -10.54 3.64
N GLN A 286 22.33 -10.91 4.89
CA GLN A 286 21.39 -11.71 5.69
C GLN A 286 20.14 -10.93 6.07
N VAL A 287 20.27 -9.61 6.25
CA VAL A 287 19.10 -8.73 6.46
C VAL A 287 18.16 -8.80 5.26
N PHE A 288 18.69 -8.78 4.03
CA PHE A 288 17.87 -8.92 2.82
C PHE A 288 17.13 -10.27 2.76
N ILE A 289 17.74 -11.37 3.23
CA ILE A 289 17.06 -12.69 3.31
C ILE A 289 15.82 -12.61 4.20
N VAL A 290 15.93 -11.96 5.36
CA VAL A 290 14.80 -11.83 6.30
C VAL A 290 13.65 -11.04 5.67
N TYR A 291 13.93 -9.92 4.99
CA TYR A 291 12.91 -9.17 4.25
C TYR A 291 12.36 -9.92 3.05
N LEU A 292 13.22 -10.62 2.30
CA LEU A 292 12.85 -11.45 1.15
C LEU A 292 11.84 -12.52 1.55
N ALA A 293 12.05 -13.19 2.67
CA ALA A 293 11.15 -14.23 3.18
C ALA A 293 9.72 -13.68 3.41
N SER A 294 9.61 -12.48 4.00
CA SER A 294 8.32 -11.81 4.20
C SER A 294 7.66 -11.42 2.89
N SER A 295 8.42 -10.79 1.99
CA SER A 295 7.91 -10.33 0.70
C SER A 295 7.46 -11.49 -0.20
N ALA A 296 8.26 -12.56 -0.29
CA ALA A 296 7.92 -13.75 -1.05
C ALA A 296 6.66 -14.44 -0.52
N ALA A 297 6.54 -14.56 0.82
CA ALA A 297 5.38 -15.15 1.46
C ALA A 297 4.11 -14.32 1.22
N SER A 298 4.17 -13.00 1.39
CA SER A 298 3.02 -12.13 1.14
C SER A 298 2.61 -12.14 -0.32
N THR A 299 3.55 -12.02 -1.24
CA THR A 299 3.30 -12.00 -2.69
C THR A 299 2.63 -13.29 -3.16
N SER A 300 3.10 -14.44 -2.70
CA SER A 300 2.51 -15.75 -3.08
C SER A 300 1.09 -15.94 -2.53
N LEU A 301 0.74 -15.25 -1.45
CA LEU A 301 -0.54 -15.43 -0.75
C LEU A 301 -1.56 -14.30 -0.99
N PHE A 302 -1.24 -13.23 -1.72
CA PHE A 302 -2.24 -12.21 -2.05
C PHE A 302 -3.44 -12.76 -2.84
N PHE A 303 -3.21 -13.64 -3.80
CA PHE A 303 -4.29 -14.26 -4.55
C PHE A 303 -5.13 -15.25 -3.70
N PRO A 304 -4.54 -16.20 -2.94
CA PRO A 304 -5.26 -17.04 -2.00
C PRO A 304 -6.02 -16.24 -0.92
N SER A 305 -5.47 -15.15 -0.43
CA SER A 305 -6.12 -14.33 0.61
C SER A 305 -7.45 -13.74 0.12
N GLY A 306 -7.52 -13.30 -1.14
CA GLY A 306 -8.75 -12.84 -1.76
C GLY A 306 -9.87 -13.89 -1.72
N LYS A 307 -9.54 -15.14 -2.06
CA LYS A 307 -10.49 -16.27 -1.99
C LYS A 307 -10.91 -16.58 -0.55
N ALA A 308 -9.96 -16.57 0.37
CA ALA A 308 -10.26 -16.84 1.79
C ALA A 308 -11.24 -15.81 2.36
N VAL A 309 -11.07 -14.53 1.99
CA VAL A 309 -11.97 -13.44 2.42
C VAL A 309 -13.36 -13.53 1.76
N GLU A 310 -13.48 -14.14 0.58
CA GLU A 310 -14.78 -14.44 -0.04
C GLU A 310 -15.55 -15.55 0.71
N TRP A 311 -14.84 -16.58 1.19
CA TRP A 311 -15.45 -17.72 1.88
C TRP A 311 -15.71 -17.46 3.35
N HIS A 312 -14.88 -16.62 3.98
CA HIS A 312 -14.98 -16.24 5.38
C HIS A 312 -15.40 -14.78 5.52
N SER A 313 -15.77 -14.40 6.72
CA SER A 313 -16.03 -13.00 7.04
C SER A 313 -14.74 -12.17 6.94
N PRO A 314 -14.69 -11.06 6.16
CA PRO A 314 -13.53 -10.18 6.14
C PRO A 314 -13.11 -9.70 7.53
N LYS A 315 -14.08 -9.48 8.43
CA LYS A 315 -13.82 -9.12 9.83
C LYS A 315 -13.06 -10.23 10.57
N LEU A 316 -13.47 -11.49 10.41
CA LEU A 316 -12.83 -12.63 11.08
C LEU A 316 -11.41 -12.81 10.56
N VAL A 317 -11.21 -12.87 9.23
CA VAL A 317 -9.87 -13.00 8.63
C VAL A 317 -8.95 -11.86 9.10
N PHE A 318 -9.49 -10.65 9.21
CA PHE A 318 -8.73 -9.50 9.71
C PHE A 318 -8.33 -9.67 11.18
N LEU A 319 -9.28 -10.06 12.04
CA LEU A 319 -9.02 -10.32 13.47
C LEU A 319 -8.03 -11.47 13.68
N GLU A 320 -8.19 -12.58 12.95
CA GLU A 320 -7.28 -13.73 13.00
C GLU A 320 -5.85 -13.31 12.61
N SER A 321 -5.71 -12.48 11.57
CA SER A 321 -4.40 -11.94 11.17
C SER A 321 -3.77 -11.05 12.24
N LEU A 322 -4.57 -10.25 12.96
CA LEU A 322 -4.09 -9.40 14.05
C LEU A 322 -3.67 -10.23 15.28
N VAL A 323 -4.46 -11.24 15.63
CA VAL A 323 -4.13 -12.17 16.72
C VAL A 323 -2.86 -12.96 16.40
N ALA A 324 -2.72 -13.42 15.14
CA ALA A 324 -1.49 -14.09 14.69
C ALA A 324 -0.27 -13.16 14.80
N ARG A 325 -0.38 -11.88 14.42
CA ARG A 325 0.70 -10.90 14.59
C ARG A 325 1.02 -10.63 16.06
N PHE A 326 0.00 -10.49 16.89
CA PHE A 326 0.21 -10.38 18.34
C PHE A 326 1.01 -11.56 18.89
N ALA A 327 0.72 -12.78 18.46
CA ALA A 327 1.46 -13.97 18.87
C ALA A 327 2.87 -14.07 18.24
N LEU A 328 3.07 -13.55 17.03
CA LEU A 328 4.35 -13.60 16.32
C LEU A 328 5.37 -12.57 16.84
N ILE A 329 4.94 -11.35 17.18
CA ILE A 329 5.85 -10.27 17.62
C ILE A 329 6.72 -10.69 18.82
N PRO A 330 6.21 -11.30 19.89
CA PRO A 330 7.03 -11.75 21.02
C PRO A 330 8.10 -12.78 20.64
N LEU A 331 7.92 -13.56 19.55
CA LEU A 331 8.91 -14.54 19.12
C LEU A 331 10.19 -13.91 18.54
N PHE A 332 10.17 -12.61 18.28
CA PHE A 332 11.36 -11.82 17.90
C PHE A 332 12.14 -11.28 19.11
N LEU A 333 11.68 -11.51 20.34
CA LEU A 333 12.38 -11.01 21.55
C LEU A 333 13.78 -11.61 21.66
N PRO A 334 14.83 -10.79 21.90
CA PRO A 334 16.21 -11.24 22.10
C PRO A 334 16.34 -12.34 23.13
N ILE A 335 15.61 -12.28 24.22
CA ILE A 335 15.66 -13.26 25.29
C ILE A 335 15.34 -14.68 24.81
N LEU A 336 14.45 -14.83 23.81
CA LEU A 336 14.10 -16.14 23.27
C LEU A 336 15.18 -16.70 22.35
N PHE A 337 15.74 -15.89 21.46
CA PHE A 337 16.71 -16.40 20.50
C PHE A 337 18.13 -16.50 21.10
N THR A 338 18.51 -15.70 22.08
CA THR A 338 19.82 -15.82 22.75
C THR A 338 19.95 -17.11 23.56
N ILE A 339 18.84 -17.70 23.99
CA ILE A 339 18.82 -19.02 24.63
C ILE A 339 19.00 -20.14 23.59
N LEU A 340 18.44 -19.97 22.39
CA LEU A 340 18.35 -21.02 21.38
C LEU A 340 19.46 -20.95 20.32
N PHE A 341 19.95 -19.76 20.03
CA PHE A 341 20.85 -19.51 18.89
C PHE A 341 22.00 -18.59 19.29
N VAL A 342 23.14 -18.78 18.61
CA VAL A 342 24.27 -17.84 18.67
C VAL A 342 23.96 -16.63 17.77
N PRO A 343 24.12 -15.37 18.26
CA PRO A 343 23.97 -14.19 17.42
C PRO A 343 24.83 -14.25 16.15
N GLY A 344 24.25 -13.89 15.00
CA GLY A 344 24.90 -13.96 13.69
C GLY A 344 25.00 -15.35 13.07
N SER A 345 24.52 -16.41 13.73
CA SER A 345 24.50 -17.76 13.17
C SER A 345 23.50 -17.92 12.02
N ILE A 346 23.79 -18.85 11.10
CA ILE A 346 22.87 -19.18 9.99
C ILE A 346 21.52 -19.71 10.52
N ALA A 347 21.55 -20.43 11.64
CA ALA A 347 20.33 -20.94 12.27
C ALA A 347 19.43 -19.79 12.76
N LEU A 348 20.00 -18.73 13.35
CA LEU A 348 19.25 -17.52 13.74
C LEU A 348 18.69 -16.80 12.52
N VAL A 349 19.46 -16.67 11.42
CA VAL A 349 18.96 -16.10 10.16
C VAL A 349 17.75 -16.87 9.67
N GLY A 350 17.83 -18.21 9.64
CA GLY A 350 16.73 -19.09 9.23
C GLY A 350 15.49 -18.89 10.11
N TRP A 351 15.67 -18.79 11.44
CA TRP A 351 14.59 -18.54 12.38
C TRP A 351 13.91 -17.19 12.15
N LEU A 352 14.68 -16.11 12.04
CA LEU A 352 14.14 -14.76 11.81
C LEU A 352 13.50 -14.65 10.42
N ALA A 353 14.05 -15.29 9.40
CA ALA A 353 13.45 -15.36 8.08
C ALA A 353 12.11 -16.11 8.10
N LEU A 354 12.03 -17.23 8.82
CA LEU A 354 10.79 -18.00 8.99
C LEU A 354 9.72 -17.16 9.71
N LEU A 355 10.05 -16.53 10.83
CA LEU A 355 9.14 -15.66 11.55
C LEU A 355 8.67 -14.49 10.67
N ASN A 356 9.59 -13.87 9.92
CA ASN A 356 9.22 -12.77 9.04
C ASN A 356 8.40 -13.24 7.82
N ALA A 357 8.59 -14.48 7.33
CA ALA A 357 7.70 -15.09 6.35
C ALA A 357 6.27 -15.22 6.89
N PHE A 358 6.09 -15.68 8.14
CA PHE A 358 4.77 -15.69 8.78
C PHE A 358 4.18 -14.29 8.96
N MET A 359 5.01 -13.27 9.23
CA MET A 359 4.57 -11.88 9.21
C MET A 359 4.08 -11.45 7.81
N GLY A 360 4.74 -11.92 6.75
CA GLY A 360 4.31 -11.72 5.36
C GLY A 360 2.98 -12.43 5.05
N VAL A 361 2.80 -13.67 5.51
CA VAL A 361 1.52 -14.39 5.41
C VAL A 361 0.39 -13.57 6.04
N THR A 362 0.57 -13.17 7.30
CA THR A 362 -0.44 -12.38 8.00
C THR A 362 -0.70 -11.04 7.33
N TRP A 363 0.31 -10.43 6.68
CA TRP A 363 0.16 -9.20 5.92
C TRP A 363 -0.77 -9.38 4.71
N ALA A 364 -0.60 -10.43 3.91
CA ALA A 364 -1.43 -10.68 2.75
C ALA A 364 -2.91 -10.82 3.12
N PHE A 365 -3.21 -11.59 4.18
CA PHE A 365 -4.58 -11.75 4.65
C PHE A 365 -5.13 -10.47 5.28
N MET A 366 -4.34 -9.79 6.09
CA MET A 366 -4.72 -8.57 6.79
C MET A 366 -5.06 -7.43 5.82
N SER A 367 -4.20 -7.15 4.84
CA SER A 367 -4.38 -6.05 3.88
C SER A 367 -5.62 -6.26 3.02
N THR A 368 -5.81 -7.48 2.50
CA THR A 368 -6.99 -7.84 1.71
C THR A 368 -8.27 -7.75 2.54
N ALA A 369 -8.26 -8.32 3.76
CA ALA A 369 -9.42 -8.37 4.62
C ALA A 369 -9.82 -6.99 5.16
N SER A 370 -8.85 -6.15 5.58
CA SER A 370 -9.14 -4.81 6.10
C SER A 370 -9.74 -3.88 5.05
N THR A 371 -9.19 -3.92 3.83
CA THR A 371 -9.69 -3.13 2.70
C THR A 371 -11.13 -3.55 2.34
N LEU A 372 -11.38 -4.87 2.23
CA LEU A 372 -12.71 -5.36 1.90
C LEU A 372 -13.72 -5.13 3.03
N PHE A 373 -13.29 -5.23 4.29
CA PHE A 373 -14.13 -4.95 5.45
C PHE A 373 -14.57 -3.48 5.46
N LEU A 374 -13.65 -2.55 5.23
CA LEU A 374 -13.96 -1.13 5.12
C LEU A 374 -14.93 -0.84 3.95
N VAL A 375 -14.67 -1.39 2.76
CA VAL A 375 -15.53 -1.19 1.58
C VAL A 375 -16.93 -1.73 1.81
N ARG A 376 -17.09 -2.78 2.64
CA ARG A 376 -18.41 -3.31 3.03
C ARG A 376 -19.09 -2.47 4.12
N LEU A 377 -18.35 -1.86 5.04
CA LEU A 377 -18.88 -0.92 6.02
C LEU A 377 -19.35 0.37 5.36
N ALA A 378 -18.55 0.88 4.40
CA ALA A 378 -18.82 2.11 3.69
C ALA A 378 -20.00 1.96 2.73
N GLY A 379 -20.92 2.91 2.73
CA GLY A 379 -21.99 3.02 1.75
C GLY A 379 -21.46 3.17 0.31
N ARG A 380 -22.27 2.81 -0.69
CA ARG A 380 -21.84 2.87 -2.11
C ARG A 380 -21.30 4.23 -2.55
N SER A 381 -21.83 5.31 -1.99
CA SER A 381 -21.43 6.71 -2.29
C SER A 381 -20.17 7.17 -1.54
N SER A 382 -19.79 6.51 -0.43
CA SER A 382 -18.71 6.96 0.45
C SER A 382 -17.41 6.10 0.35
N ARG A 383 -17.38 5.08 -0.51
CA ARG A 383 -16.25 4.13 -0.60
C ARG A 383 -14.90 4.77 -0.90
N GLY A 384 -14.86 5.69 -1.88
CA GLY A 384 -13.61 6.40 -2.22
C GLY A 384 -13.09 7.22 -1.06
N ARG A 385 -13.97 7.94 -0.36
CA ARG A 385 -13.63 8.70 0.85
C ARG A 385 -13.14 7.81 1.99
N ALA A 386 -13.79 6.68 2.21
CA ALA A 386 -13.41 5.73 3.25
C ALA A 386 -12.01 5.14 2.97
N LEU A 387 -11.70 4.76 1.72
CA LEU A 387 -10.37 4.29 1.32
C LEU A 387 -9.30 5.38 1.44
N GLY A 388 -9.61 6.63 1.08
CA GLY A 388 -8.70 7.75 1.28
C GLY A 388 -8.39 7.99 2.76
N LEU A 389 -9.40 7.95 3.64
CA LEU A 389 -9.22 8.05 5.08
C LEU A 389 -8.45 6.84 5.65
N TYR A 390 -8.69 5.63 5.15
CA TYR A 390 -7.95 4.43 5.52
C TYR A 390 -6.44 4.62 5.31
N ASN A 391 -6.04 5.02 4.11
CA ASN A 391 -4.63 5.24 3.79
C ASN A 391 -4.01 6.38 4.61
N ALA A 392 -4.73 7.47 4.80
CA ALA A 392 -4.27 8.59 5.62
C ALA A 392 -4.07 8.18 7.08
N VAL A 393 -5.05 7.51 7.68
CA VAL A 393 -5.00 7.05 9.07
C VAL A 393 -3.90 6.00 9.26
N ALA A 394 -3.76 5.06 8.33
CA ALA A 394 -2.69 4.06 8.36
C ALA A 394 -1.30 4.73 8.27
N GLY A 395 -1.14 5.71 7.38
CA GLY A 395 0.11 6.46 7.22
C GLY A 395 0.47 7.29 8.45
N PHE A 396 -0.48 8.05 9.01
CA PHE A 396 -0.26 8.81 10.25
C PHE A 396 0.02 7.90 11.44
N GLY A 397 -0.72 6.80 11.59
CA GLY A 397 -0.45 5.81 12.62
C GLY A 397 0.94 5.20 12.47
N GLY A 398 1.36 4.92 11.24
CA GLY A 398 2.70 4.45 10.92
C GLY A 398 3.80 5.43 11.32
N LEU A 399 3.64 6.70 10.98
CA LEU A 399 4.58 7.75 11.38
C LEU A 399 4.70 7.87 12.91
N ILE A 400 3.57 7.95 13.61
CA ILE A 400 3.55 8.00 15.08
C ILE A 400 4.20 6.75 15.66
N GLY A 401 3.89 5.56 15.12
CA GLY A 401 4.46 4.29 15.56
C GLY A 401 5.97 4.22 15.37
N THR A 402 6.50 4.69 14.24
CA THR A 402 7.94 4.73 13.99
C THR A 402 8.66 5.65 14.96
N ILE A 403 8.14 6.87 15.18
CA ILE A 403 8.74 7.83 16.13
C ILE A 403 8.65 7.30 17.56
N ALA A 404 7.48 6.77 17.98
CA ALA A 404 7.32 6.17 19.29
C ALA A 404 8.23 4.95 19.46
N GLY A 405 8.41 4.15 18.41
CA GLY A 405 9.34 3.02 18.36
C GLY A 405 10.79 3.45 18.54
N ALA A 406 11.21 4.55 17.89
CA ALA A 406 12.53 5.13 18.09
C ALA A 406 12.79 5.52 19.55
N LEU A 407 11.83 6.23 20.15
CA LEU A 407 11.91 6.68 21.53
C LEU A 407 11.88 5.51 22.53
N ALA A 408 10.99 4.55 22.34
CA ALA A 408 10.89 3.37 23.18
C ALA A 408 12.16 2.51 23.10
N TYR A 409 12.65 2.26 21.87
CA TYR A 409 13.86 1.50 21.64
C TYR A 409 15.09 2.16 22.29
N SER A 410 15.24 3.48 22.14
CA SER A 410 16.40 4.20 22.67
C SER A 410 16.42 4.29 24.19
N ARG A 411 15.26 4.32 24.85
CA ARG A 411 15.14 4.47 26.31
C ARG A 411 15.02 3.15 27.07
N PHE A 412 14.30 2.21 26.52
CA PHE A 412 13.87 0.98 27.21
C PHE A 412 14.37 -0.30 26.52
N GLY A 413 15.01 -0.17 25.35
CA GLY A 413 15.52 -1.30 24.57
C GLY A 413 14.46 -2.00 23.73
N VAL A 414 14.92 -3.05 23.02
CA VAL A 414 14.11 -3.76 22.02
C VAL A 414 13.01 -4.60 22.67
N ASP A 415 13.30 -5.27 23.81
CA ASP A 415 12.33 -6.16 24.46
C ASP A 415 11.07 -5.39 24.86
N PHE A 416 11.25 -4.26 25.56
CA PHE A 416 10.13 -3.38 25.93
C PHE A 416 9.37 -2.89 24.70
N THR A 417 10.08 -2.47 23.66
CA THR A 417 9.47 -1.91 22.43
C THR A 417 8.60 -2.95 21.74
N TYR A 418 9.06 -4.19 21.64
CA TYR A 418 8.30 -5.26 20.97
C TYR A 418 7.11 -5.75 21.81
N VAL A 419 7.26 -5.82 23.13
CA VAL A 419 6.12 -6.11 24.03
C VAL A 419 5.07 -5.01 23.91
N LEU A 420 5.49 -3.74 23.93
CA LEU A 420 4.59 -2.61 23.75
C LEU A 420 3.90 -2.65 22.36
N ALA A 421 4.64 -2.98 21.30
CA ALA A 421 4.09 -3.14 19.95
C ALA A 421 2.99 -4.22 19.92
N ALA A 422 3.25 -5.38 20.51
CA ALA A 422 2.27 -6.46 20.60
C ALA A 422 1.02 -6.02 21.38
N ALA A 423 1.19 -5.36 22.54
CA ALA A 423 0.09 -4.86 23.35
C ALA A 423 -0.79 -3.84 22.58
N VAL A 424 -0.16 -2.91 21.85
CA VAL A 424 -0.87 -1.91 21.03
C VAL A 424 -1.64 -2.58 19.87
N VAL A 425 -1.06 -3.59 19.22
CA VAL A 425 -1.76 -4.38 18.20
C VAL A 425 -2.97 -5.09 18.78
N LEU A 426 -2.84 -5.68 19.98
CA LEU A 426 -3.94 -6.35 20.66
C LEU A 426 -5.07 -5.38 21.03
N ILE A 427 -4.73 -4.18 21.52
CA ILE A 427 -5.73 -3.12 21.79
C ILE A 427 -6.48 -2.76 20.50
N GLY A 428 -5.76 -2.56 19.39
CA GLY A 428 -6.37 -2.31 18.08
C GLY A 428 -7.31 -3.44 17.65
N ALA A 429 -6.92 -4.70 17.84
CA ALA A 429 -7.76 -5.86 17.57
C ALA A 429 -9.02 -5.90 18.46
N ALA A 430 -8.87 -5.61 19.76
CA ALA A 430 -9.99 -5.59 20.70
C ALA A 430 -11.06 -4.54 20.33
N LEU A 431 -10.64 -3.38 19.82
CA LEU A 431 -11.56 -2.33 19.34
C LEU A 431 -12.39 -2.74 18.11
N LEU A 432 -11.96 -3.75 17.36
CA LEU A 432 -12.73 -4.28 16.23
C LEU A 432 -13.83 -5.26 16.65
N VAL A 433 -13.71 -5.88 17.83
CA VAL A 433 -14.65 -6.91 18.30
C VAL A 433 -16.09 -6.40 18.34
N PRO A 434 -16.41 -5.21 18.90
CA PRO A 434 -17.78 -4.73 19.02
C PRO A 434 -18.41 -4.29 17.70
N ILE A 435 -17.66 -4.16 16.60
CA ILE A 435 -18.21 -3.75 15.31
C ILE A 435 -19.08 -4.89 14.79
N PRO A 436 -20.43 -4.72 14.71
CA PRO A 436 -21.29 -5.79 14.23
C PRO A 436 -21.03 -6.05 12.76
N TYR A 437 -20.79 -7.30 12.42
CA TYR A 437 -20.69 -7.78 11.07
C TYR A 437 -21.98 -8.52 10.72
N HIS A 438 -22.88 -7.83 10.01
CA HIS A 438 -23.96 -8.51 9.34
C HIS A 438 -23.38 -9.19 8.10
N MET A 439 -23.26 -10.53 8.13
CA MET A 439 -23.15 -11.27 6.88
C MET A 439 -24.35 -10.85 6.02
N PHE A 440 -24.13 -10.07 4.97
CA PHE A 440 -25.04 -10.08 3.86
C PHE A 440 -24.90 -11.50 3.31
N ALA A 441 -25.76 -12.41 3.80
CA ALA A 441 -26.02 -13.63 3.10
C ALA A 441 -26.31 -13.17 1.66
N VAL A 442 -25.42 -13.52 0.75
CA VAL A 442 -25.73 -13.48 -0.68
C VAL A 442 -27.01 -14.28 -0.74
N SER A 443 -28.14 -13.55 -0.88
CA SER A 443 -29.45 -14.13 -0.87
C SER A 443 -29.45 -15.21 -1.95
N ASN A 444 -29.32 -16.46 -1.55
CA ASN A 444 -29.58 -17.63 -2.37
C ASN A 444 -31.03 -17.69 -2.84
N SER A 445 -31.80 -16.64 -2.51
CA SER A 445 -33.19 -16.48 -2.94
C SER A 445 -33.35 -16.37 -4.46
N SER A 446 -32.27 -16.03 -5.21
CA SER A 446 -32.32 -16.06 -6.67
C SER A 446 -32.09 -17.45 -7.27
N ARG A 447 -31.47 -18.40 -6.54
CA ARG A 447 -31.32 -19.79 -7.00
C ARG A 447 -32.57 -20.65 -6.72
N HIS A 448 -33.31 -20.41 -5.63
CA HIS A 448 -34.53 -21.14 -5.34
C HIS A 448 -35.76 -20.64 -6.10
N ARG A 449 -35.76 -19.39 -6.61
CA ARG A 449 -36.81 -18.91 -7.50
C ARG A 449 -36.73 -19.46 -8.92
N ARG A 450 -35.60 -20.01 -9.37
CA ARG A 450 -35.48 -20.63 -10.70
C ARG A 450 -35.75 -22.13 -10.72
N LEU A 451 -35.89 -22.77 -9.56
CA LEU A 451 -36.17 -24.21 -9.45
C LEU A 451 -37.58 -24.50 -8.91
N GLY A 452 -38.38 -23.48 -8.59
CA GLY A 452 -39.68 -23.63 -7.95
C GLY A 452 -40.90 -23.24 -8.77
N THR A 453 -40.77 -22.91 -10.06
CA THR A 453 -41.92 -22.59 -10.91
C THR A 453 -41.92 -23.32 -12.26
N THR A 454 -41.77 -24.64 -12.22
CA THR A 454 -42.44 -25.49 -13.21
C THR A 454 -43.84 -25.83 -12.67
N ARG A 455 -44.66 -24.82 -12.50
CA ARG A 455 -46.10 -25.05 -12.42
C ARG A 455 -46.58 -25.35 -13.84
N ALA A 456 -47.10 -26.55 -14.00
CA ALA A 456 -47.84 -27.02 -15.17
C ALA A 456 -48.77 -25.92 -15.70
N VAL A 457 -48.47 -25.41 -16.88
CA VAL A 457 -49.42 -24.60 -17.65
C VAL A 457 -50.44 -25.55 -18.25
N SER A 458 -51.65 -25.56 -17.67
CA SER A 458 -52.83 -26.20 -18.24
C SER A 458 -53.15 -25.59 -19.62
N PRO A 459 -53.37 -26.39 -20.67
CA PRO A 459 -53.71 -25.90 -21.98
C PRO A 459 -55.24 -25.64 -22.05
N ARG A 460 -55.68 -24.44 -21.71
CA ARG A 460 -57.06 -23.98 -22.09
C ARG A 460 -57.15 -22.48 -22.15
N ALA A 461 -57.61 -22.04 -23.32
CA ALA A 461 -58.16 -20.73 -23.67
C ALA A 461 -57.32 -19.87 -24.63
N PHE A 462 -57.16 -20.36 -25.86
CA PHE A 462 -57.17 -19.47 -27.02
C PHE A 462 -58.57 -18.85 -27.15
N ARG A 463 -58.73 -17.58 -26.75
CA ARG A 463 -59.87 -16.75 -27.17
C ARG A 463 -59.34 -15.62 -28.02
N HIS A 464 -59.97 -15.53 -29.21
CA HIS A 464 -59.77 -14.57 -30.28
C HIS A 464 -59.62 -13.14 -29.79
N ARG A 465 -58.55 -12.45 -30.20
CA ARG A 465 -58.48 -10.99 -30.24
C ARG A 465 -59.02 -10.52 -31.60
N PRO A 466 -59.90 -9.52 -31.63
CA PRO A 466 -60.30 -8.89 -32.88
C PRO A 466 -59.21 -8.04 -33.48
N PRO A 467 -59.13 -7.83 -34.82
CA PRO A 467 -58.15 -7.06 -35.50
C PRO A 467 -58.20 -5.56 -35.15
N PRO A 468 -57.10 -4.82 -35.27
CA PRO A 468 -57.11 -3.38 -34.99
C PRO A 468 -57.92 -2.63 -36.05
N ARG A 469 -58.74 -1.66 -35.58
CA ARG A 469 -59.49 -0.72 -36.43
C ARG A 469 -58.49 0.21 -37.14
N GLU A 470 -58.67 0.28 -38.46
CA GLU A 470 -58.04 1.28 -39.34
C GLU A 470 -58.54 2.69 -38.96
N VAL A 471 -57.64 3.61 -38.82
CA VAL A 471 -57.91 5.04 -38.64
C VAL A 471 -57.98 5.66 -40.05
N PRO A 472 -59.03 6.40 -40.40
CA PRO A 472 -59.13 7.01 -41.71
C PRO A 472 -58.19 8.22 -41.82
N GLU A 473 -57.46 8.28 -42.94
CA GLU A 473 -56.69 9.43 -43.38
C GLU A 473 -57.61 10.65 -43.58
N SER A 474 -57.26 11.78 -43.02
CA SER A 474 -57.87 13.06 -43.34
C SER A 474 -57.15 13.73 -44.53
N PRO A 475 -57.85 14.25 -45.51
CA PRO A 475 -57.22 14.91 -46.69
C PRO A 475 -56.91 16.37 -46.36
N GLY A 476 -55.75 16.79 -46.81
CA GLY A 476 -55.16 18.02 -47.19
C GLY A 476 -55.75 19.40 -46.80
N ARG A 477 -54.83 20.19 -46.23
CA ARG A 477 -54.51 21.55 -46.76
C ARG A 477 -53.16 22.02 -46.19
#